data_f8dd4336a742627e9eafa579609a3c44
#
_entry.id   f8dd4336a742627e9eafa579609a3c44
#
_cell.length_a   1.000
_cell.length_b   1.000
_cell.length_c   1.000
_cell.angle_alpha   90.00
_cell.angle_beta   90.00
_cell.angle_gamma   90.00
#
_symmetry.space_group_name_H-M   'P 1'
#
loop_
_entity.id
_entity.type
_entity.pdbx_description
1 polymer ?
#
loop_
_entity_poly.entity_id
_entity_poly.type
_entity_poly.pdbx_seq_one_letter_code
_entity_poly.pdbx_strand_id
1 'polypeptide(L)'
;MDLTSLDHLPQDTLWDARAASAYDTPGAGMFAPRVLGPTVDRLAELAAGGPALELAVGTGRVAIPLAERGVPVTGIELSAPMIERLREKVDEQTLPVVHGDMATTRVGGDFSLVYLVFNTIANLLTQDEQAQCFRNAAAHLRPGGRFVIELWVPDLRGASRTAPAQVFAVEDGYVGLDVIDTVEQRIVSHHFYFDRDPSDPNPTDRRRATVGRTPHRYIWPAELDLMARLAGLELESRHADWEGSAFTADSGSHVSVYRLGLLADRC
;
A
#
# COMPACT_ATOMS: atom_id res chain seq x y z
N MET A 1 -1.12 -6.49 29.08
CA MET A 1 -1.56 -5.50 28.08
C MET A 1 -1.59 -6.27 26.76
N ASP A 2 -2.74 -6.49 26.21
CA ASP A 2 -2.88 -7.18 24.93
C ASP A 2 -2.37 -6.24 23.83
N LEU A 3 -1.19 -6.51 23.31
CA LEU A 3 -0.53 -5.69 22.29
C LEU A 3 -1.13 -5.92 20.90
N THR A 4 -1.96 -6.96 20.74
CA THR A 4 -2.61 -7.32 19.48
C THR A 4 -4.03 -6.77 19.35
N SER A 5 -4.64 -6.29 20.44
CA SER A 5 -6.02 -5.78 20.50
C SER A 5 -6.13 -4.37 19.86
N LEU A 6 -5.90 -4.27 18.56
CA LEU A 6 -6.18 -3.07 17.75
C LEU A 6 -7.27 -3.32 16.70
N ASP A 7 -8.13 -4.31 16.94
CA ASP A 7 -9.16 -4.80 16.01
C ASP A 7 -10.23 -3.76 15.64
N HIS A 8 -10.15 -2.55 16.18
CA HIS A 8 -11.22 -1.56 16.06
C HIS A 8 -10.74 -0.15 15.71
N LEU A 9 -9.48 0.04 15.26
CA LEU A 9 -9.09 1.34 14.73
C LEU A 9 -9.64 1.48 13.30
N PRO A 10 -10.62 2.34 13.04
CA PRO A 10 -11.07 2.61 11.70
C PRO A 10 -9.91 3.08 10.84
N GLN A 11 -9.81 2.61 9.60
CA GLN A 11 -8.72 2.94 8.67
C GLN A 11 -8.59 4.45 8.44
N ASP A 12 -9.71 5.17 8.42
CA ASP A 12 -9.78 6.63 8.28
C ASP A 12 -9.09 7.38 9.43
N THR A 13 -9.04 6.78 10.65
CA THR A 13 -8.35 7.39 11.79
C THR A 13 -6.84 7.24 11.76
N LEU A 14 -6.31 6.28 11.00
CA LEU A 14 -4.87 6.08 10.83
C LEU A 14 -4.25 7.12 9.89
N TRP A 15 -5.01 7.58 8.90
CA TRP A 15 -4.60 8.54 7.90
C TRP A 15 -5.28 9.90 8.13
N ASP A 16 -5.17 10.39 9.38
CA ASP A 16 -5.71 11.68 9.81
C ASP A 16 -4.91 12.87 9.21
N ALA A 17 -5.31 14.10 9.55
CA ALA A 17 -4.66 15.32 9.07
C ALA A 17 -3.17 15.41 9.46
N ARG A 18 -2.77 14.85 10.63
CA ARG A 18 -1.37 14.81 11.06
C ARG A 18 -0.56 13.84 10.18
N ALA A 19 -1.09 12.65 9.96
CA ALA A 19 -0.46 11.65 9.09
C ALA A 19 -0.34 12.18 7.66
N ALA A 20 -1.41 12.77 7.11
CA ALA A 20 -1.42 13.35 5.78
C ALA A 20 -0.39 14.50 5.63
N SER A 21 -0.25 15.36 6.64
CA SER A 21 0.71 16.48 6.60
C SER A 21 2.17 16.04 6.63
N ALA A 22 2.46 14.89 7.24
CA ALA A 22 3.80 14.33 7.38
C ALA A 22 4.16 13.29 6.29
N TYR A 23 3.19 12.94 5.42
CA TYR A 23 3.34 11.83 4.48
C TYR A 23 4.30 12.14 3.33
N ASP A 24 4.19 13.32 2.76
CA ASP A 24 5.03 13.71 1.61
C ASP A 24 6.45 14.04 2.07
N THR A 25 7.43 13.34 1.50
CA THR A 25 8.87 13.56 1.71
C THR A 25 9.57 13.81 0.36
N PRO A 26 9.36 14.97 -0.29
CA PRO A 26 9.83 15.23 -1.64
C PRO A 26 11.33 14.96 -1.80
N GLY A 27 11.67 14.15 -2.81
CA GLY A 27 13.05 13.79 -3.12
C GLY A 27 13.70 12.75 -2.21
N ALA A 28 13.00 12.27 -1.16
CA ALA A 28 13.52 11.30 -0.20
C ALA A 28 12.61 10.05 -0.08
N GLY A 29 13.15 8.96 0.44
CA GLY A 29 12.39 7.73 0.67
C GLY A 29 11.67 7.24 -0.59
N MET A 30 10.39 6.94 -0.45
CA MET A 30 9.50 6.50 -1.54
C MET A 30 9.19 7.58 -2.59
N PHE A 31 9.48 8.86 -2.29
CA PHE A 31 9.35 10.00 -3.21
C PHE A 31 10.66 10.30 -3.96
N ALA A 32 11.74 9.58 -3.68
CA ALA A 32 12.99 9.76 -4.40
C ALA A 32 12.82 9.36 -5.87
N PRO A 33 13.32 10.16 -6.84
CA PRO A 33 13.16 9.87 -8.27
C PRO A 33 13.64 8.47 -8.68
N ARG A 34 14.70 7.96 -8.04
CA ARG A 34 15.24 6.63 -8.27
C ARG A 34 14.29 5.49 -7.85
N VAL A 35 13.36 5.76 -6.92
CA VAL A 35 12.34 4.79 -6.46
C VAL A 35 11.05 4.97 -7.26
N LEU A 36 10.59 6.20 -7.40
CA LEU A 36 9.32 6.54 -8.04
C LEU A 36 9.38 6.40 -9.57
N GLY A 37 10.52 6.73 -10.20
CA GLY A 37 10.68 6.67 -11.65
C GLY A 37 10.36 5.29 -12.24
N PRO A 38 11.03 4.20 -11.82
CA PRO A 38 10.76 2.86 -12.31
C PRO A 38 9.31 2.41 -12.11
N THR A 39 8.69 2.78 -10.96
CA THR A 39 7.26 2.51 -10.69
C THR A 39 6.37 3.14 -11.75
N VAL A 40 6.55 4.44 -11.98
CA VAL A 40 5.71 5.21 -12.92
C VAL A 40 5.93 4.76 -14.35
N ASP A 41 7.18 4.50 -14.76
CA ASP A 41 7.52 4.01 -16.09
C ASP A 41 6.86 2.66 -16.37
N ARG A 42 6.94 1.73 -15.42
CA ARG A 42 6.34 0.41 -15.57
C ARG A 42 4.81 0.45 -15.60
N LEU A 43 4.18 1.28 -14.77
CA LEU A 43 2.72 1.46 -14.79
C LEU A 43 2.24 2.09 -16.12
N ALA A 44 2.99 3.06 -16.67
CA ALA A 44 2.67 3.66 -17.96
C ALA A 44 2.74 2.62 -19.09
N GLU A 45 3.75 1.76 -19.12
CA GLU A 45 3.84 0.64 -20.06
C GLU A 45 2.65 -0.31 -19.92
N LEU A 46 2.29 -0.71 -18.69
CA LEU A 46 1.20 -1.66 -18.42
C LEU A 46 -0.18 -1.07 -18.72
N ALA A 47 -0.35 0.25 -18.60
CA ALA A 47 -1.56 0.95 -19.01
C ALA A 47 -1.79 0.89 -20.53
N ALA A 48 -0.72 0.73 -21.32
CA ALA A 48 -0.77 0.56 -22.77
C ALA A 48 -1.64 1.64 -23.48
N GLY A 49 -1.52 2.89 -23.02
CA GLY A 49 -2.25 4.04 -23.54
C GLY A 49 -3.72 4.13 -23.11
N GLY A 50 -4.21 3.22 -22.28
CA GLY A 50 -5.57 3.27 -21.73
C GLY A 50 -5.63 3.89 -20.34
N PRO A 51 -6.85 4.09 -19.79
CA PRO A 51 -7.04 4.70 -18.48
C PRO A 51 -6.62 3.77 -17.34
N ALA A 52 -6.12 4.38 -16.26
CA ALA A 52 -5.69 3.71 -15.04
C ALA A 52 -6.53 4.12 -13.83
N LEU A 53 -6.75 3.20 -12.91
CA LEU A 53 -7.37 3.43 -11.62
C LEU A 53 -6.36 3.12 -10.50
N GLU A 54 -6.06 4.09 -9.65
CA GLU A 54 -5.29 3.87 -8.42
C GLU A 54 -6.24 3.63 -7.25
N LEU A 55 -6.07 2.49 -6.60
CA LEU A 55 -6.75 2.20 -5.34
C LEU A 55 -5.92 2.79 -4.18
N ALA A 56 -6.57 3.55 -3.29
CA ALA A 56 -5.93 4.32 -2.22
C ALA A 56 -4.85 5.28 -2.76
N VAL A 57 -5.28 6.25 -3.57
CA VAL A 57 -4.38 7.19 -4.27
C VAL A 57 -3.58 8.09 -3.32
N GLY A 58 -4.00 8.23 -2.07
CA GLY A 58 -3.35 9.03 -1.04
C GLY A 58 -3.17 10.48 -1.47
N THR A 59 -1.96 11.00 -1.31
CA THR A 59 -1.58 12.36 -1.73
C THR A 59 -1.20 12.47 -3.21
N GLY A 60 -1.40 11.40 -4.02
CA GLY A 60 -1.10 11.38 -5.44
C GLY A 60 0.35 11.10 -5.80
N ARG A 61 1.12 10.46 -4.92
CA ARG A 61 2.55 10.15 -5.12
C ARG A 61 2.84 9.49 -6.47
N VAL A 62 2.01 8.52 -6.87
CA VAL A 62 2.17 7.79 -8.13
C VAL A 62 1.22 8.32 -9.21
N ALA A 63 -0.04 8.63 -8.87
CA ALA A 63 -1.04 9.10 -9.81
C ALA A 63 -0.64 10.38 -10.55
N ILE A 64 -0.07 11.38 -9.83
CA ILE A 64 0.32 12.65 -10.44
C ILE A 64 1.40 12.44 -11.52
N PRO A 65 2.58 11.86 -11.23
CA PRO A 65 3.60 11.65 -12.26
C PRO A 65 3.18 10.65 -13.36
N LEU A 66 2.23 9.74 -13.08
CA LEU A 66 1.67 8.86 -14.11
C LEU A 66 0.74 9.64 -15.07
N ALA A 67 -0.07 10.56 -14.53
CA ALA A 67 -0.89 11.47 -15.34
C ALA A 67 -0.02 12.40 -16.21
N GLU A 68 1.09 12.91 -15.67
CA GLU A 68 2.08 13.71 -16.42
C GLU A 68 2.71 12.95 -17.59
N ARG A 69 2.73 11.59 -17.54
CA ARG A 69 3.12 10.74 -18.69
C ARG A 69 2.01 10.50 -19.70
N GLY A 70 0.87 11.17 -19.55
CA GLY A 70 -0.25 11.09 -20.48
C GLY A 70 -1.18 9.90 -20.26
N VAL A 71 -1.09 9.20 -19.13
CA VAL A 71 -2.05 8.16 -18.73
C VAL A 71 -3.22 8.83 -18.00
N PRO A 72 -4.46 8.74 -18.48
CA PRO A 72 -5.62 9.22 -17.71
C PRO A 72 -5.76 8.42 -16.42
N VAL A 73 -5.63 9.06 -15.26
CA VAL A 73 -5.70 8.40 -13.96
C VAL A 73 -6.94 8.86 -13.20
N THR A 74 -7.64 7.90 -12.60
CA THR A 74 -8.68 8.14 -11.59
C THR A 74 -8.22 7.52 -10.27
N GLY A 75 -8.53 8.13 -9.13
CA GLY A 75 -8.21 7.61 -7.81
C GLY A 75 -9.43 7.24 -6.97
N ILE A 76 -9.27 6.28 -6.06
CA ILE A 76 -10.17 6.06 -4.92
C ILE A 76 -9.34 6.31 -3.66
N GLU A 77 -9.87 7.09 -2.69
CA GLU A 77 -9.19 7.38 -1.43
C GLU A 77 -10.19 7.46 -0.27
N LEU A 78 -9.86 6.79 0.84
CA LEU A 78 -10.71 6.77 2.03
C LEU A 78 -10.49 7.99 2.94
N SER A 79 -9.26 8.52 2.97
CA SER A 79 -8.88 9.63 3.84
C SER A 79 -9.17 10.98 3.18
N ALA A 80 -10.14 11.72 3.71
CA ALA A 80 -10.40 13.10 3.27
C ALA A 80 -9.17 14.02 3.43
N PRO A 81 -8.38 13.97 4.54
CA PRO A 81 -7.14 14.73 4.64
C PRO A 81 -6.09 14.39 3.56
N MET A 82 -6.00 13.14 3.13
CA MET A 82 -5.12 12.77 2.01
C MET A 82 -5.60 13.40 0.70
N ILE A 83 -6.91 13.38 0.44
CA ILE A 83 -7.49 14.04 -0.73
C ILE A 83 -7.25 15.55 -0.69
N GLU A 84 -7.39 16.20 0.47
CA GLU A 84 -7.08 17.63 0.62
C GLU A 84 -5.63 17.94 0.25
N ARG A 85 -4.68 17.13 0.73
CA ARG A 85 -3.26 17.25 0.36
C ARG A 85 -3.00 17.01 -1.13
N LEU A 86 -3.71 16.07 -1.74
CA LEU A 86 -3.63 15.83 -3.18
C LEU A 86 -4.14 17.07 -3.95
N ARG A 87 -5.25 17.69 -3.51
CA ARG A 87 -5.83 18.87 -4.14
C ARG A 87 -4.96 20.13 -4.06
N GLU A 88 -4.03 20.20 -3.13
CA GLU A 88 -3.00 21.26 -3.13
C GLU A 88 -2.03 21.17 -4.32
N LYS A 89 -1.94 19.99 -4.98
CA LYS A 89 -0.97 19.68 -6.05
C LYS A 89 -1.62 19.57 -7.43
N VAL A 90 -2.86 19.07 -7.50
CA VAL A 90 -3.57 18.79 -8.76
C VAL A 90 -5.07 18.98 -8.58
N ASP A 91 -5.73 19.52 -9.60
CA ASP A 91 -7.17 19.73 -9.61
C ASP A 91 -7.96 18.46 -9.93
N GLU A 92 -9.28 18.51 -9.66
CA GLU A 92 -10.20 17.41 -9.89
C GLU A 92 -10.39 17.05 -11.37
N GLN A 93 -10.20 18.02 -12.27
CA GLN A 93 -10.34 17.77 -13.71
C GLN A 93 -9.16 16.98 -14.26
N THR A 94 -7.97 17.25 -13.75
CA THR A 94 -6.73 16.57 -14.15
C THR A 94 -6.63 15.17 -13.54
N LEU A 95 -7.02 15.01 -12.27
CA LEU A 95 -6.97 13.73 -11.56
C LEU A 95 -8.26 13.58 -10.72
N PRO A 96 -9.32 13.01 -11.31
CA PRO A 96 -10.55 12.71 -10.58
C PRO A 96 -10.30 11.73 -9.42
N VAL A 97 -10.85 12.02 -8.23
CA VAL A 97 -10.77 11.14 -7.06
C VAL A 97 -12.13 10.95 -6.44
N VAL A 98 -12.52 9.70 -6.23
CA VAL A 98 -13.74 9.35 -5.51
C VAL A 98 -13.38 9.04 -4.05
N HIS A 99 -14.02 9.75 -3.11
CA HIS A 99 -13.90 9.47 -1.68
C HIS A 99 -14.59 8.14 -1.36
N GLY A 100 -13.84 7.13 -0.91
CA GLY A 100 -14.37 5.81 -0.60
C GLY A 100 -13.31 4.75 -0.35
N ASP A 101 -13.79 3.56 0.00
CA ASP A 101 -12.99 2.41 0.35
C ASP A 101 -12.52 1.64 -0.90
N MET A 102 -11.23 1.33 -0.98
CA MET A 102 -10.61 0.59 -2.08
C MET A 102 -11.19 -0.81 -2.29
N ALA A 103 -11.77 -1.43 -1.26
CA ALA A 103 -12.37 -2.76 -1.36
C ALA A 103 -13.79 -2.74 -1.93
N THR A 104 -14.55 -1.63 -1.78
CA THR A 104 -15.99 -1.62 -2.07
C THR A 104 -16.46 -0.53 -3.01
N THR A 105 -15.76 0.61 -3.04
CA THR A 105 -16.17 1.77 -3.85
C THR A 105 -16.06 1.47 -5.35
N ARG A 106 -17.08 1.87 -6.11
CA ARG A 106 -17.14 1.75 -7.57
C ARG A 106 -17.04 3.10 -8.21
N VAL A 107 -16.20 3.17 -9.26
CA VAL A 107 -16.12 4.31 -10.16
C VAL A 107 -16.53 3.88 -11.56
N GLY A 108 -17.07 4.80 -12.35
CA GLY A 108 -17.43 4.52 -13.74
C GLY A 108 -16.19 4.40 -14.61
N GLY A 109 -16.27 3.55 -15.63
CA GLY A 109 -15.22 3.38 -16.63
C GLY A 109 -14.72 1.94 -16.75
N ASP A 110 -14.08 1.67 -17.91
CA ASP A 110 -13.42 0.40 -18.21
C ASP A 110 -11.91 0.64 -18.25
N PHE A 111 -11.22 0.31 -17.16
CA PHE A 111 -9.80 0.59 -17.02
C PHE A 111 -8.93 -0.49 -17.68
N SER A 112 -7.86 -0.05 -18.33
CA SER A 112 -6.82 -0.95 -18.83
C SER A 112 -5.88 -1.41 -17.73
N LEU A 113 -5.73 -0.57 -16.69
CA LEU A 113 -4.89 -0.80 -15.55
C LEU A 113 -5.63 -0.43 -14.26
N VAL A 114 -5.64 -1.32 -13.28
CA VAL A 114 -5.92 -1.01 -11.88
C VAL A 114 -4.65 -1.28 -11.10
N TYR A 115 -4.26 -0.43 -10.18
CA TYR A 115 -3.06 -0.66 -9.40
C TYR A 115 -3.22 -0.26 -7.93
N LEU A 116 -2.45 -0.95 -7.09
CA LEU A 116 -2.37 -0.75 -5.66
C LEU A 116 -0.93 -0.97 -5.23
N VAL A 117 -0.26 0.09 -4.82
CA VAL A 117 1.18 0.10 -4.57
C VAL A 117 1.51 0.33 -3.10
N PHE A 118 2.79 0.13 -2.76
CA PHE A 118 3.36 0.43 -1.46
C PHE A 118 2.64 -0.26 -0.29
N ASN A 119 2.40 -1.56 -0.44
CA ASN A 119 1.84 -2.42 0.63
C ASN A 119 0.42 -2.05 1.10
N THR A 120 -0.27 -1.17 0.43
CA THR A 120 -1.51 -0.55 0.92
C THR A 120 -2.63 -1.56 1.18
N ILE A 121 -2.67 -2.70 0.46
CA ILE A 121 -3.66 -3.75 0.73
C ILE A 121 -3.57 -4.31 2.16
N ALA A 122 -2.40 -4.22 2.79
CA ALA A 122 -2.20 -4.68 4.17
C ALA A 122 -3.00 -3.85 5.20
N ASN A 123 -3.49 -2.66 4.83
CA ASN A 123 -4.40 -1.86 5.64
C ASN A 123 -5.80 -2.48 5.74
N LEU A 124 -6.19 -3.38 4.85
CA LEU A 124 -7.38 -4.21 4.99
C LEU A 124 -7.07 -5.36 5.94
N LEU A 125 -7.71 -5.38 7.10
CA LEU A 125 -7.31 -6.20 8.24
C LEU A 125 -7.88 -7.60 8.24
N THR A 126 -8.78 -7.91 7.31
CA THR A 126 -9.36 -9.25 7.16
C THR A 126 -9.09 -9.84 5.78
N GLN A 127 -9.06 -11.17 5.71
CA GLN A 127 -8.92 -11.89 4.44
C GLN A 127 -10.06 -11.57 3.48
N ASP A 128 -11.28 -11.44 4.01
CA ASP A 128 -12.47 -11.14 3.20
C ASP A 128 -12.39 -9.75 2.57
N GLU A 129 -11.94 -8.72 3.30
CA GLU A 129 -11.73 -7.37 2.76
C GLU A 129 -10.67 -7.37 1.67
N GLN A 130 -9.55 -8.09 1.87
CA GLN A 130 -8.49 -8.20 0.88
C GLN A 130 -8.97 -8.94 -0.37
N ALA A 131 -9.71 -10.05 -0.22
CA ALA A 131 -10.33 -10.75 -1.34
C ALA A 131 -11.38 -9.88 -2.06
N GLN A 132 -12.13 -9.05 -1.30
CA GLN A 132 -13.08 -8.11 -1.87
C GLN A 132 -12.39 -7.01 -2.67
N CYS A 133 -11.22 -6.53 -2.23
CA CYS A 133 -10.40 -5.57 -2.97
C CYS A 133 -9.98 -6.15 -4.35
N PHE A 134 -9.58 -7.42 -4.41
CA PHE A 134 -9.30 -8.09 -5.69
C PHE A 134 -10.53 -8.17 -6.61
N ARG A 135 -11.72 -8.49 -6.06
CA ARG A 135 -12.97 -8.48 -6.82
C ARG A 135 -13.32 -7.07 -7.29
N ASN A 136 -13.05 -6.07 -6.46
CA ASN A 136 -13.24 -4.66 -6.80
C ASN A 136 -12.32 -4.25 -7.96
N ALA A 137 -11.04 -4.56 -7.88
CA ALA A 137 -10.07 -4.31 -8.95
C ALA A 137 -10.50 -4.98 -10.27
N ALA A 138 -10.83 -6.28 -10.22
CA ALA A 138 -11.26 -7.03 -11.40
C ALA A 138 -12.51 -6.46 -12.07
N ALA A 139 -13.45 -5.94 -11.28
CA ALA A 139 -14.70 -5.38 -11.80
C ALA A 139 -14.57 -3.98 -12.41
N HIS A 140 -13.43 -3.32 -12.22
CA HIS A 140 -13.08 -2.08 -12.91
C HIS A 140 -12.29 -2.30 -14.20
N LEU A 141 -11.74 -3.51 -14.39
CA LEU A 141 -10.93 -3.83 -15.55
C LEU A 141 -11.77 -4.16 -16.77
N ARG A 142 -11.37 -3.63 -17.93
CA ARG A 142 -11.82 -4.15 -19.22
C ARG A 142 -11.26 -5.57 -19.46
N PRO A 143 -11.88 -6.39 -20.31
CA PRO A 143 -11.32 -7.67 -20.72
C PRO A 143 -9.87 -7.53 -21.20
N GLY A 144 -8.94 -8.35 -20.66
CA GLY A 144 -7.52 -8.26 -20.93
C GLY A 144 -6.78 -7.14 -20.17
N GLY A 145 -7.47 -6.35 -19.35
CA GLY A 145 -6.86 -5.36 -18.46
C GLY A 145 -6.04 -6.00 -17.34
N ARG A 146 -5.20 -5.21 -16.67
CA ARG A 146 -4.24 -5.67 -15.68
C ARG A 146 -4.50 -5.07 -14.30
N PHE A 147 -4.37 -5.90 -13.28
CA PHE A 147 -4.26 -5.46 -11.89
C PHE A 147 -2.81 -5.60 -11.43
N VAL A 148 -2.21 -4.52 -10.97
CA VAL A 148 -0.82 -4.48 -10.46
C VAL A 148 -0.83 -4.24 -8.97
N ILE A 149 -0.09 -5.05 -8.24
CA ILE A 149 0.05 -4.90 -6.79
C ILE A 149 1.51 -5.00 -6.37
N GLU A 150 1.96 -4.05 -5.55
CA GLU A 150 3.26 -4.06 -4.89
C GLU A 150 3.08 -4.40 -3.42
N LEU A 151 3.84 -5.38 -2.95
CA LEU A 151 3.74 -5.86 -1.57
C LEU A 151 5.08 -6.41 -1.08
N TRP A 152 5.37 -6.23 0.23
CA TRP A 152 6.49 -6.92 0.85
C TRP A 152 6.21 -8.42 0.99
N VAL A 153 7.27 -9.21 1.08
CA VAL A 153 7.20 -10.62 1.47
C VAL A 153 7.39 -10.70 2.99
N PRO A 154 6.45 -11.31 3.75
CA PRO A 154 6.59 -11.39 5.19
C PRO A 154 7.88 -12.10 5.61
N ASP A 155 8.71 -11.46 6.42
CA ASP A 155 9.89 -12.08 7.02
C ASP A 155 9.58 -12.50 8.47
N LEU A 156 9.19 -13.74 8.63
CA LEU A 156 8.84 -14.32 9.93
C LEU A 156 9.97 -15.17 10.53
N ARG A 157 11.17 -15.15 9.96
CA ARG A 157 12.29 -15.99 10.42
C ARG A 157 12.72 -15.71 11.86
N GLY A 158 12.49 -14.49 12.33
CA GLY A 158 12.77 -14.09 13.73
C GLY A 158 11.56 -14.21 14.65
N ALA A 159 10.35 -14.40 14.12
CA ALA A 159 9.15 -14.50 14.93
C ALA A 159 9.02 -15.87 15.59
N SER A 160 8.68 -15.91 16.89
CA SER A 160 8.37 -17.14 17.60
C SER A 160 7.19 -16.95 18.56
N ARG A 161 6.56 -18.03 18.98
CA ARG A 161 5.46 -17.98 19.96
C ARG A 161 5.87 -17.35 21.30
N THR A 162 7.17 -17.42 21.63
CA THR A 162 7.74 -16.88 22.88
C THR A 162 8.39 -15.50 22.69
N ALA A 163 8.59 -15.05 21.44
CA ALA A 163 9.14 -13.76 21.09
C ALA A 163 8.38 -13.19 19.88
N PRO A 164 7.12 -12.74 20.06
CA PRO A 164 6.30 -12.27 18.94
C PRO A 164 6.70 -10.85 18.48
N ALA A 165 7.56 -10.14 19.22
CA ALA A 165 8.00 -8.80 18.88
C ALA A 165 9.36 -8.83 18.16
N GLN A 166 9.46 -8.09 17.05
CA GLN A 166 10.68 -7.90 16.26
C GLN A 166 10.98 -6.41 16.15
N VAL A 167 12.20 -6.01 16.49
CA VAL A 167 12.66 -4.64 16.30
C VAL A 167 13.11 -4.47 14.85
N PHE A 168 12.53 -3.53 14.12
CA PHE A 168 12.89 -3.22 12.74
C PHE A 168 13.69 -1.93 12.59
N ALA A 169 13.67 -1.03 13.58
CA ALA A 169 14.47 0.19 13.55
C ALA A 169 14.89 0.63 14.97
N VAL A 170 16.13 1.08 15.09
CA VAL A 170 16.66 1.77 16.28
C VAL A 170 17.48 2.95 15.77
N GLU A 171 16.96 4.16 15.94
CA GLU A 171 17.56 5.40 15.48
C GLU A 171 17.59 6.42 16.62
N ASP A 172 18.31 7.54 16.44
CA ASP A 172 18.30 8.60 17.44
C ASP A 172 16.92 9.23 17.57
N GLY A 173 16.26 8.99 18.68
CA GLY A 173 14.90 9.49 18.98
C GLY A 173 13.78 8.62 18.43
N TYR A 174 14.06 7.44 17.87
CA TYR A 174 13.04 6.58 17.33
C TYR A 174 13.35 5.09 17.57
N VAL A 175 12.32 4.33 17.96
CA VAL A 175 12.37 2.86 17.99
C VAL A 175 11.10 2.34 17.29
N GLY A 176 11.29 1.45 16.34
CA GLY A 176 10.21 0.73 15.67
C GLY A 176 10.26 -0.77 15.98
N LEU A 177 9.12 -1.34 16.35
CA LEU A 177 8.98 -2.78 16.54
C LEU A 177 7.63 -3.27 16.01
N ASP A 178 7.64 -4.48 15.46
CA ASP A 178 6.45 -5.21 15.04
C ASP A 178 6.06 -6.24 16.08
N VAL A 179 4.78 -6.32 16.40
CA VAL A 179 4.18 -7.44 17.14
C VAL A 179 3.40 -8.29 16.15
N ILE A 180 3.73 -9.59 16.08
CA ILE A 180 3.28 -10.47 15.02
C ILE A 180 2.37 -11.56 15.57
N ASP A 181 1.17 -11.68 15.00
CA ASP A 181 0.27 -12.82 15.14
C ASP A 181 0.30 -13.63 13.84
N THR A 182 0.91 -14.83 13.92
CA THR A 182 1.07 -15.71 12.75
C THR A 182 -0.18 -16.52 12.41
N VAL A 183 -1.16 -16.58 13.31
CA VAL A 183 -2.43 -17.30 13.09
C VAL A 183 -3.39 -16.40 12.33
N GLU A 184 -3.56 -15.17 12.81
CA GLU A 184 -4.42 -14.17 12.18
C GLU A 184 -3.73 -13.42 11.02
N GLN A 185 -2.45 -13.72 10.77
CA GLN A 185 -1.60 -13.03 9.79
C GLN A 185 -1.56 -11.51 10.03
N ARG A 186 -1.48 -11.09 11.29
CA ARG A 186 -1.46 -9.68 11.67
C ARG A 186 -0.09 -9.23 12.15
N ILE A 187 0.25 -8.00 11.79
CA ILE A 187 1.40 -7.27 12.29
C ILE A 187 0.88 -5.95 12.85
N VAL A 188 1.28 -5.62 14.07
CA VAL A 188 1.07 -4.29 14.63
C VAL A 188 2.41 -3.63 14.78
N SER A 189 2.66 -2.63 13.95
CA SER A 189 3.86 -1.82 14.02
C SER A 189 3.71 -0.76 15.11
N HIS A 190 4.61 -0.75 16.07
CA HIS A 190 4.69 0.21 17.15
C HIS A 190 5.84 1.17 16.89
N HIS A 191 5.54 2.45 16.80
CA HIS A 191 6.47 3.53 16.54
C HIS A 191 6.62 4.37 17.79
N PHE A 192 7.78 4.35 18.43
CA PHE A 192 8.10 5.14 19.62
C PHE A 192 8.97 6.33 19.21
N TYR A 193 8.41 7.52 19.28
CA TYR A 193 9.12 8.78 19.05
C TYR A 193 9.46 9.40 20.39
N PHE A 194 10.75 9.58 20.68
CA PHE A 194 11.23 10.13 21.94
C PHE A 194 11.50 11.62 21.78
N ASP A 195 10.82 12.43 22.57
CA ASP A 195 11.04 13.86 22.60
C ASP A 195 12.44 14.18 23.08
N ARG A 196 13.11 15.10 22.38
CA ARG A 196 14.35 15.71 22.83
C ARG A 196 13.97 17.00 23.56
N ASP A 197 14.37 17.15 24.84
CA ASP A 197 14.38 18.44 25.51
C ASP A 197 15.73 19.14 25.19
N PRO A 198 15.73 20.19 24.37
CA PRO A 198 16.98 20.89 24.04
C PRO A 198 17.65 21.56 25.25
N SER A 199 16.91 21.74 26.35
CA SER A 199 17.38 22.35 27.59
C SER A 199 17.91 21.35 28.62
N ASP A 200 17.76 20.03 28.36
CA ASP A 200 18.25 19.00 29.24
C ASP A 200 19.78 18.85 29.10
N PRO A 201 20.56 19.06 30.19
CA PRO A 201 22.00 18.88 30.16
C PRO A 201 22.43 17.43 29.94
N ASN A 202 21.51 16.47 30.10
CA ASN A 202 21.72 15.07 29.79
C ASN A 202 20.94 14.67 28.52
N PRO A 203 21.56 14.71 27.33
CA PRO A 203 20.88 14.40 26.08
C PRO A 203 20.38 12.96 25.96
N THR A 204 20.70 12.10 26.91
CA THR A 204 20.26 10.70 26.98
C THR A 204 19.03 10.51 27.88
N ASP A 205 18.64 11.51 28.69
CA ASP A 205 17.44 11.44 29.55
C ASP A 205 16.18 11.83 28.75
N ARG A 206 15.56 10.85 28.11
CA ARG A 206 14.33 11.03 27.33
C ARG A 206 13.14 10.54 28.13
N ARG A 207 12.36 11.46 28.65
CA ARG A 207 11.29 11.17 29.63
C ARG A 207 9.92 10.93 29.03
N ARG A 208 9.71 11.24 27.74
CA ARG A 208 8.41 11.07 27.05
C ARG A 208 8.59 10.40 25.72
N ALA A 209 7.68 9.50 25.39
CA ALA A 209 7.55 8.93 24.08
C ALA A 209 6.12 9.10 23.57
N THR A 210 5.98 9.55 22.33
CA THR A 210 4.72 9.44 21.60
C THR A 210 4.70 8.08 20.94
N VAL A 211 3.59 7.34 21.08
CA VAL A 211 3.45 6.00 20.52
C VAL A 211 2.42 6.02 19.41
N GLY A 212 2.88 5.76 18.19
CA GLY A 212 2.02 5.43 17.05
C GLY A 212 1.85 3.91 16.94
N ARG A 213 0.70 3.46 16.43
CA ARG A 213 0.44 2.05 16.14
C ARG A 213 -0.25 1.93 14.81
N THR A 214 0.23 1.02 13.97
CA THR A 214 -0.35 0.76 12.65
C THR A 214 -0.57 -0.73 12.48
N PRO A 215 -1.83 -1.20 12.46
CA PRO A 215 -2.14 -2.59 12.21
C PRO A 215 -2.09 -2.89 10.72
N HIS A 216 -1.59 -4.09 10.39
CA HIS A 216 -1.52 -4.61 9.03
C HIS A 216 -1.92 -6.09 9.02
N ARG A 217 -2.56 -6.54 7.93
CA ARG A 217 -2.67 -7.96 7.63
C ARG A 217 -1.71 -8.30 6.49
N TYR A 218 -0.71 -9.14 6.77
CA TYR A 218 0.22 -9.58 5.73
C TYR A 218 -0.37 -10.71 4.88
N ILE A 219 0.10 -10.83 3.64
CA ILE A 219 -0.38 -11.82 2.67
C ILE A 219 0.84 -12.52 2.08
N TRP A 220 0.78 -13.86 2.04
CA TRP A 220 1.76 -14.63 1.30
C TRP A 220 1.51 -14.56 -0.21
N PRO A 221 2.54 -14.59 -1.07
CA PRO A 221 2.36 -14.57 -2.52
C PRO A 221 1.40 -15.65 -3.04
N ALA A 222 1.41 -16.86 -2.44
CA ALA A 222 0.50 -17.94 -2.82
C ALA A 222 -0.97 -17.66 -2.43
N GLU A 223 -1.22 -17.00 -1.30
CA GLU A 223 -2.55 -16.54 -0.89
C GLU A 223 -3.04 -15.41 -1.80
N LEU A 224 -2.15 -14.48 -2.16
CA LEU A 224 -2.44 -13.42 -3.11
C LEU A 224 -2.89 -13.98 -4.47
N ASP A 225 -2.22 -15.02 -4.97
CA ASP A 225 -2.60 -15.72 -6.21
C ASP A 225 -3.96 -16.40 -6.11
N LEU A 226 -4.31 -16.91 -4.93
CA LEU A 226 -5.63 -17.49 -4.70
C LEU A 226 -6.73 -16.42 -4.74
N MET A 227 -6.51 -15.27 -4.08
CA MET A 227 -7.44 -14.12 -4.14
C MET A 227 -7.64 -13.63 -5.58
N ALA A 228 -6.54 -13.55 -6.35
CA ALA A 228 -6.60 -13.19 -7.76
C ALA A 228 -7.50 -14.16 -8.56
N ARG A 229 -7.28 -15.47 -8.42
CA ARG A 229 -8.10 -16.50 -9.08
C ARG A 229 -9.57 -16.42 -8.69
N LEU A 230 -9.88 -16.17 -7.41
CA LEU A 230 -11.28 -15.99 -6.95
C LEU A 230 -11.94 -14.74 -7.56
N ALA A 231 -11.14 -13.77 -8.00
CA ALA A 231 -11.60 -12.58 -8.71
C ALA A 231 -11.59 -12.73 -10.25
N GLY A 232 -11.21 -13.90 -10.78
CA GLY A 232 -11.11 -14.14 -12.23
C GLY A 232 -9.87 -13.52 -12.87
N LEU A 233 -8.83 -13.29 -12.08
CA LEU A 233 -7.54 -12.78 -12.50
C LEU A 233 -6.49 -13.90 -12.53
N GLU A 234 -5.58 -13.85 -13.49
CA GLU A 234 -4.48 -14.80 -13.63
C GLU A 234 -3.14 -14.08 -13.52
N LEU A 235 -2.16 -14.70 -12.84
CA LEU A 235 -0.82 -14.13 -12.71
C LEU A 235 -0.15 -14.09 -14.09
N GLU A 236 0.17 -12.89 -14.57
CA GLU A 236 0.92 -12.66 -15.81
C GLU A 236 2.43 -12.62 -15.55
N SER A 237 2.86 -11.92 -14.49
CA SER A 237 4.27 -11.86 -14.08
C SER A 237 4.42 -11.47 -12.61
N ARG A 238 5.56 -11.83 -12.01
CA ARG A 238 5.99 -11.39 -10.68
C ARG A 238 7.48 -11.11 -10.70
N HIS A 239 7.86 -9.92 -10.24
CA HIS A 239 9.24 -9.46 -10.10
C HIS A 239 9.51 -9.04 -8.66
N ALA A 240 10.76 -9.00 -8.24
CA ALA A 240 11.15 -8.56 -6.90
C ALA A 240 11.00 -7.04 -6.71
N ASP A 241 11.08 -6.29 -7.81
CA ASP A 241 11.04 -4.83 -7.87
C ASP A 241 10.42 -4.31 -9.18
N TRP A 242 10.39 -2.99 -9.32
CA TRP A 242 9.86 -2.31 -10.51
C TRP A 242 10.83 -2.33 -11.71
N GLU A 243 12.10 -2.66 -11.52
CA GLU A 243 13.10 -2.82 -12.57
C GLU A 243 13.05 -4.20 -13.23
N GLY A 244 12.23 -5.11 -12.72
CA GLY A 244 12.03 -6.43 -13.30
C GLY A 244 13.01 -7.49 -12.80
N SER A 245 13.64 -7.29 -11.66
CA SER A 245 14.50 -8.28 -11.02
C SER A 245 13.76 -9.59 -10.75
N ALA A 246 14.47 -10.71 -10.85
CA ALA A 246 13.87 -12.02 -10.62
C ALA A 246 13.32 -12.17 -9.19
N PHE A 247 12.08 -12.60 -9.06
CA PHE A 247 11.49 -12.94 -7.77
C PHE A 247 11.99 -14.31 -7.31
N THR A 248 12.62 -14.36 -6.13
CA THR A 248 13.25 -15.57 -5.56
C THR A 248 12.86 -15.74 -4.09
N ALA A 249 13.30 -16.81 -3.46
CA ALA A 249 13.10 -17.06 -2.03
C ALA A 249 13.74 -16.00 -1.11
N ASP A 250 14.69 -15.23 -1.62
CA ASP A 250 15.39 -14.17 -0.88
C ASP A 250 14.80 -12.77 -1.13
N SER A 251 13.77 -12.66 -1.97
CA SER A 251 13.13 -11.39 -2.28
C SER A 251 12.32 -10.88 -1.08
N GLY A 252 12.58 -9.65 -0.65
CA GLY A 252 11.86 -8.99 0.44
C GLY A 252 10.58 -8.28 0.01
N SER A 253 10.36 -8.13 -1.30
CA SER A 253 9.18 -7.50 -1.90
C SER A 253 8.86 -8.14 -3.24
N HIS A 254 7.69 -7.82 -3.77
CA HIS A 254 7.32 -8.18 -5.13
C HIS A 254 6.36 -7.19 -5.77
N VAL A 255 6.45 -7.08 -7.09
CA VAL A 255 5.47 -6.45 -7.97
C VAL A 255 4.81 -7.57 -8.77
N SER A 256 3.53 -7.80 -8.52
CA SER A 256 2.75 -8.82 -9.21
C SER A 256 1.79 -8.19 -10.19
N VAL A 257 1.78 -8.67 -11.42
CA VAL A 257 0.87 -8.26 -12.49
C VAL A 257 -0.09 -9.41 -12.73
N TYR A 258 -1.37 -9.14 -12.57
CA TYR A 258 -2.46 -10.08 -12.86
C TYR A 258 -3.26 -9.57 -14.07
N ARG A 259 -3.76 -10.47 -14.89
CA ARG A 259 -4.55 -10.15 -16.07
C ARG A 259 -5.97 -10.67 -15.92
N LEU A 260 -6.94 -9.84 -16.29
CA LEU A 260 -8.34 -10.29 -16.40
C LEU A 260 -8.50 -11.10 -17.68
N GLY A 261 -9.02 -12.35 -17.57
CA GLY A 261 -9.27 -13.22 -18.71
C GLY A 261 -10.14 -12.56 -19.77
N LEU A 262 -9.95 -12.92 -21.02
CA LEU A 262 -10.84 -12.53 -22.11
C LEU A 262 -12.20 -13.22 -21.92
N LEU A 263 -13.28 -12.59 -22.38
CA LEU A 263 -14.64 -13.15 -22.25
C LEU A 263 -14.81 -14.55 -22.86
N ALA A 264 -13.92 -14.95 -23.78
CA ALA A 264 -13.93 -16.28 -24.40
C ALA A 264 -13.42 -17.42 -23.49
N ASP A 265 -12.68 -17.08 -22.43
CA ASP A 265 -12.05 -18.07 -21.52
C ASP A 265 -12.93 -18.41 -20.30
N ARG A 266 -14.18 -17.92 -20.26
CA ARG A 266 -15.13 -18.09 -19.16
C ARG A 266 -16.24 -19.12 -19.43
N CYS A 267 -16.03 -20.05 -20.39
CA CYS A 267 -16.98 -21.15 -20.68
C CYS A 267 -16.57 -22.46 -20.04
#